data_4630d5969e87e3d4ec016806f1d5a015
#
_entry.id   4630d5969e87e3d4ec016806f1d5a015
#
_cell.length_a   1.000
_cell.length_b   1.000
_cell.length_c   1.000
_cell.angle_alpha   90.00
_cell.angle_beta   90.00
_cell.angle_gamma   90.00
#
_symmetry.space_group_name_H-M   'P 1'
#
loop_
_entity.id
_entity.type
_entity.pdbx_description
1 polymer ?
#
loop_
_entity_poly.entity_id
_entity_poly.type
_entity_poly.pdbx_seq_one_letter_code
_entity_poly.pdbx_strand_id
1 'polypeptide(L)'
;MIDALEFAKGLNPQPVVIAHHPSRSAKEESVFGLTTPAELRRWNDAAPNIAVGMEGAPGHQAAELRKADDRGSYPAWVYARGAYGRGFPTMGGFDQMTAIVGGFWDAMLGEGRRWWITANSDSHIHYTEGGIDFWPGEYSKTFVHAEKTHDGILESMRAGRMFVVTGDLITALDVTLSDGVTSVGWGETLKTKLGSKLTLEIAVTDPEETNAAGRNPLLNRIDLIMGAVTGPQENVDLAQNPTTGVVERVSREAFEGVDGQYLIRSELTADVNGYMRLRGTNTDSLEPEKDPLGEDPWSDLWFYSNPVFIELID
;
A
#
# COMPACT_ATOMS: atom_id res chain seq x y z
N MET A 1 4.78 6.55 -22.36
CA MET A 1 3.64 6.30 -21.47
C MET A 1 2.47 7.26 -21.73
N ILE A 2 2.65 8.59 -21.85
CA ILE A 2 1.53 9.54 -22.04
C ILE A 2 0.68 9.19 -23.27
N ASP A 3 1.28 8.93 -24.43
CA ASP A 3 0.53 8.53 -25.63
C ASP A 3 -0.29 7.24 -25.43
N ALA A 4 0.22 6.31 -24.63
CA ALA A 4 -0.51 5.09 -24.29
C ALA A 4 -1.71 5.37 -23.37
N LEU A 5 -1.57 6.30 -22.43
CA LEU A 5 -2.67 6.75 -21.57
C LEU A 5 -3.74 7.51 -22.39
N GLU A 6 -3.32 8.37 -23.32
CA GLU A 6 -4.24 9.06 -24.22
C GLU A 6 -5.03 8.06 -25.10
N PHE A 7 -4.36 7.04 -25.63
CA PHE A 7 -5.02 5.94 -26.35
C PHE A 7 -6.02 5.20 -25.44
N ALA A 8 -5.62 4.89 -24.21
CA ALA A 8 -6.43 4.14 -23.26
C ALA A 8 -7.75 4.85 -22.87
N LYS A 9 -7.80 6.19 -22.94
CA LYS A 9 -9.04 6.96 -22.73
C LYS A 9 -10.15 6.60 -23.71
N GLY A 10 -9.79 6.15 -24.90
CA GLY A 10 -10.75 5.76 -25.95
C GLY A 10 -11.23 4.30 -25.86
N LEU A 11 -10.68 3.51 -24.94
CA LEU A 11 -11.06 2.11 -24.76
C LEU A 11 -12.36 1.96 -23.96
N ASN A 12 -13.10 0.90 -24.23
CA ASN A 12 -14.31 0.53 -23.48
C ASN A 12 -14.33 -0.98 -23.23
N PRO A 13 -14.27 -1.45 -21.98
CA PRO A 13 -14.10 -0.63 -20.77
C PRO A 13 -12.72 0.05 -20.72
N GLN A 14 -12.66 1.19 -20.01
CA GLN A 14 -11.38 1.84 -19.77
C GLN A 14 -10.52 0.97 -18.85
N PRO A 15 -9.22 0.79 -19.14
CA PRO A 15 -8.33 0.02 -18.27
C PRO A 15 -7.98 0.78 -16.99
N VAL A 16 -7.41 0.05 -16.03
CA VAL A 16 -6.67 0.59 -14.90
C VAL A 16 -5.18 0.38 -15.16
N VAL A 17 -4.39 1.42 -14.95
CA VAL A 17 -2.93 1.41 -15.09
C VAL A 17 -2.30 1.68 -13.74
N ILE A 18 -1.42 0.78 -13.32
CA ILE A 18 -0.66 0.81 -12.08
C ILE A 18 0.82 0.85 -12.43
N ALA A 19 1.58 1.77 -11.82
CA ALA A 19 3.03 1.83 -11.99
C ALA A 19 3.69 0.66 -11.23
N HIS A 20 4.36 -0.24 -11.96
CA HIS A 20 5.04 -1.39 -11.38
C HIS A 20 6.33 -1.01 -10.67
N HIS A 21 6.61 -1.67 -9.53
CA HIS A 21 7.85 -1.61 -8.73
C HIS A 21 8.58 -0.26 -8.88
N PRO A 22 7.95 0.88 -8.47
CA PRO A 22 8.37 2.21 -8.89
C PRO A 22 9.79 2.58 -8.42
N SER A 23 10.26 2.05 -7.29
CA SER A 23 11.60 2.30 -6.77
C SER A 23 12.64 1.24 -7.11
N ARG A 24 12.31 0.22 -7.92
CA ARG A 24 13.23 -0.89 -8.22
C ARG A 24 14.61 -0.44 -8.68
N SER A 25 14.68 0.62 -9.47
CA SER A 25 15.93 1.16 -10.01
C SER A 25 16.58 2.22 -9.11
N ALA A 26 16.01 2.53 -7.95
CA ALA A 26 16.57 3.44 -6.96
C ALA A 26 17.88 2.87 -6.39
N LYS A 27 18.80 3.75 -6.00
CA LYS A 27 20.10 3.37 -5.42
C LYS A 27 20.15 3.60 -3.91
N GLU A 28 19.40 4.56 -3.45
CA GLU A 28 19.38 5.02 -2.08
C GLU A 28 17.95 5.35 -1.68
N GLU A 29 17.71 5.45 -0.39
CA GLU A 29 16.44 5.90 0.15
C GLU A 29 16.14 7.32 -0.31
N SER A 30 14.91 7.55 -0.74
CA SER A 30 14.42 8.82 -1.30
C SER A 30 15.17 9.31 -2.56
N VAL A 31 16.01 8.47 -3.15
CA VAL A 31 16.70 8.73 -4.43
C VAL A 31 16.12 7.78 -5.48
N PHE A 32 15.08 8.23 -6.15
CA PHE A 32 14.34 7.43 -7.11
C PHE A 32 15.12 7.25 -8.42
N GLY A 33 14.95 6.06 -9.02
CA GLY A 33 15.70 5.67 -10.22
C GLY A 33 15.02 6.12 -11.52
N LEU A 34 14.65 5.14 -12.36
CA LEU A 34 14.05 5.43 -13.69
C LEU A 34 12.63 5.98 -13.57
N THR A 35 11.87 5.57 -12.55
CA THR A 35 10.54 6.10 -12.28
C THR A 35 10.66 7.23 -11.27
N THR A 36 10.29 8.44 -11.67
CA THR A 36 10.44 9.64 -10.84
C THR A 36 9.09 10.14 -10.31
N PRO A 37 9.10 10.89 -9.20
CA PRO A 37 7.91 11.58 -8.70
C PRO A 37 7.21 12.42 -9.77
N ALA A 38 7.95 13.17 -10.57
CA ALA A 38 7.42 13.99 -11.66
C ALA A 38 6.78 13.15 -12.77
N GLU A 39 7.33 11.97 -13.06
CA GLU A 39 6.77 11.08 -14.08
C GLU A 39 5.41 10.53 -13.63
N LEU A 40 5.30 10.05 -12.40
CA LEU A 40 4.05 9.49 -11.87
C LEU A 40 2.95 10.56 -11.75
N ARG A 41 3.31 11.80 -11.38
CA ARG A 41 2.38 12.93 -11.42
C ARG A 41 1.84 13.18 -12.83
N ARG A 42 2.74 13.20 -13.83
CA ARG A 42 2.33 13.37 -15.24
C ARG A 42 1.39 12.27 -15.74
N TRP A 43 1.59 11.03 -15.28
CA TRP A 43 0.66 9.93 -15.62
C TRP A 43 -0.73 10.18 -15.03
N ASN A 44 -0.79 10.52 -13.74
CA ASN A 44 -2.05 10.82 -13.08
C ASN A 44 -2.72 12.08 -13.66
N ASP A 45 -1.95 13.14 -13.95
CA ASP A 45 -2.49 14.36 -14.61
C ASP A 45 -3.05 14.07 -16.00
N ALA A 46 -2.35 13.25 -16.78
CA ALA A 46 -2.80 12.88 -18.12
C ALA A 46 -4.10 12.06 -18.11
N ALA A 47 -4.24 11.13 -17.18
CA ALA A 47 -5.40 10.22 -17.15
C ALA A 47 -5.74 9.77 -15.71
N PRO A 48 -6.32 10.64 -14.87
CA PRO A 48 -6.51 10.39 -13.43
C PRO A 48 -7.43 9.20 -13.11
N ASN A 49 -8.34 8.85 -14.05
CA ASN A 49 -9.22 7.69 -13.90
C ASN A 49 -8.64 6.39 -14.47
N ILE A 50 -7.46 6.45 -15.08
CA ILE A 50 -6.77 5.31 -15.70
C ILE A 50 -5.47 5.03 -14.98
N ALA A 51 -4.56 6.01 -14.87
CA ALA A 51 -3.33 5.92 -14.12
C ALA A 51 -3.63 6.26 -12.65
N VAL A 52 -4.06 5.25 -11.90
CA VAL A 52 -4.70 5.45 -10.59
C VAL A 52 -3.80 5.09 -9.41
N GLY A 53 -2.58 4.62 -9.67
CA GLY A 53 -1.73 4.21 -8.55
C GLY A 53 -0.42 3.55 -8.94
N MET A 54 0.19 2.97 -7.93
CA MET A 54 1.47 2.26 -8.04
C MET A 54 1.44 0.94 -7.26
N GLU A 55 2.35 0.07 -7.59
CA GLU A 55 2.61 -1.14 -6.82
C GLU A 55 3.30 -0.77 -5.52
N GLY A 56 2.64 -1.06 -4.41
CA GLY A 56 3.14 -0.80 -3.07
C GLY A 56 3.98 -1.94 -2.52
N ALA A 57 3.64 -3.19 -2.85
CA ALA A 57 4.38 -4.37 -2.41
C ALA A 57 4.72 -5.27 -3.60
N PRO A 58 5.92 -5.14 -4.20
CA PRO A 58 6.38 -5.98 -5.30
C PRO A 58 6.93 -7.31 -4.75
N GLY A 59 6.13 -8.37 -4.79
CA GLY A 59 6.45 -9.66 -4.17
C GLY A 59 7.73 -10.30 -4.69
N HIS A 60 8.03 -10.22 -6.00
CA HIS A 60 9.27 -10.71 -6.56
C HIS A 60 10.50 -9.99 -5.95
N GLN A 61 10.41 -8.70 -5.73
CA GLN A 61 11.50 -7.91 -5.12
C GLN A 61 11.78 -8.38 -3.68
N ALA A 62 10.75 -8.68 -2.90
CA ALA A 62 10.91 -9.28 -1.57
C ALA A 62 11.44 -10.72 -1.63
N ALA A 63 11.00 -11.53 -2.61
CA ALA A 63 11.46 -12.90 -2.79
C ALA A 63 12.97 -13.00 -3.05
N GLU A 64 13.53 -12.05 -3.80
CA GLU A 64 14.96 -12.03 -4.13
C GLU A 64 15.90 -11.75 -2.95
N LEU A 65 15.36 -11.28 -1.82
CA LEU A 65 16.14 -11.06 -0.59
C LEU A 65 16.56 -12.39 0.07
N ARG A 66 15.87 -13.49 -0.22
CA ARG A 66 16.19 -14.82 0.34
C ARG A 66 17.66 -15.19 0.14
N LYS A 67 18.23 -15.91 1.09
CA LYS A 67 19.60 -16.43 0.99
C LYS A 67 19.78 -17.32 -0.22
N ALA A 68 20.96 -17.30 -0.81
CA ALA A 68 21.28 -18.08 -2.01
C ALA A 68 21.13 -19.60 -1.81
N ASP A 69 21.33 -20.10 -0.60
CA ASP A 69 21.15 -21.50 -0.20
C ASP A 69 19.68 -21.94 -0.13
N ASP A 70 18.75 -20.99 0.10
CA ASP A 70 17.32 -21.22 0.12
C ASP A 70 16.68 -21.14 -1.27
N ARG A 71 17.42 -20.68 -2.28
CA ARG A 71 16.95 -20.39 -3.64
C ARG A 71 16.95 -21.60 -4.58
N GLY A 72 17.25 -22.78 -4.10
CA GLY A 72 17.35 -23.96 -4.93
C GLY A 72 18.52 -23.92 -5.92
N SER A 73 18.60 -24.88 -6.82
CA SER A 73 19.69 -25.06 -7.79
C SER A 73 19.50 -24.26 -9.08
N TYR A 74 19.15 -22.97 -8.99
CA TYR A 74 19.05 -22.13 -10.18
C TYR A 74 20.45 -21.85 -10.78
N PRO A 75 20.54 -21.75 -12.10
CA PRO A 75 21.79 -21.35 -12.75
C PRO A 75 22.27 -19.99 -12.27
N ALA A 76 23.58 -19.84 -12.11
CA ALA A 76 24.20 -18.60 -11.61
C ALA A 76 23.79 -17.34 -12.39
N TRP A 77 23.39 -17.44 -13.65
CA TRP A 77 22.93 -16.31 -14.46
C TRP A 77 21.56 -15.75 -14.02
N VAL A 78 20.72 -16.59 -13.37
CA VAL A 78 19.44 -16.16 -12.78
C VAL A 78 19.75 -15.19 -11.63
N TYR A 79 20.74 -15.51 -10.80
CA TYR A 79 21.18 -14.65 -9.70
C TYR A 79 22.02 -13.47 -10.18
N ALA A 80 22.81 -13.65 -11.25
CA ALA A 80 23.64 -12.57 -11.84
C ALA A 80 22.79 -11.49 -12.52
N ARG A 81 21.56 -11.83 -12.95
CA ARG A 81 20.56 -10.87 -13.39
C ARG A 81 19.82 -10.22 -12.24
N GLY A 82 20.09 -10.62 -10.99
CA GLY A 82 19.47 -10.10 -9.78
C GLY A 82 19.33 -8.60 -9.83
N ALA A 83 18.31 -8.18 -10.55
CA ALA A 83 18.04 -6.78 -10.81
C ALA A 83 17.73 -6.08 -9.50
N TYR A 84 17.20 -6.84 -8.56
CA TYR A 84 16.81 -6.37 -7.24
C TYR A 84 17.99 -6.34 -6.27
N GLY A 85 18.96 -7.24 -6.37
CA GLY A 85 20.18 -7.19 -5.57
C GLY A 85 21.10 -6.02 -5.87
N ARG A 86 20.77 -5.16 -6.84
CA ARG A 86 21.51 -3.95 -7.22
C ARG A 86 20.69 -2.66 -7.10
N GLY A 87 19.40 -2.76 -6.89
CA GLY A 87 18.47 -1.66 -6.64
C GLY A 87 18.25 -1.42 -5.16
N PHE A 88 17.34 -0.52 -4.85
CA PHE A 88 16.86 -0.35 -3.49
C PHE A 88 15.99 -1.55 -3.12
N PRO A 89 16.22 -2.22 -1.98
CA PRO A 89 15.38 -3.33 -1.54
C PRO A 89 14.02 -2.83 -1.06
N THR A 90 13.14 -3.76 -0.73
CA THR A 90 11.90 -3.48 -0.02
C THR A 90 12.17 -3.02 1.42
N MET A 91 11.13 -2.53 2.07
CA MET A 91 11.06 -2.14 3.49
C MET A 91 9.85 -2.87 4.09
N GLY A 92 10.10 -3.95 4.83
CA GLY A 92 9.03 -4.84 5.29
C GLY A 92 8.22 -5.42 4.12
N GLY A 93 8.88 -5.76 3.02
CA GLY A 93 8.26 -6.26 1.80
C GLY A 93 7.58 -5.19 0.92
N PHE A 94 7.58 -3.91 1.31
CA PHE A 94 6.98 -2.81 0.57
C PHE A 94 8.01 -1.95 -0.16
N ASP A 95 7.59 -1.34 -1.27
CA ASP A 95 8.41 -0.34 -1.97
C ASP A 95 8.57 0.92 -1.10
N GLN A 96 9.76 1.54 -1.12
CA GLN A 96 10.03 2.74 -0.32
C GLN A 96 9.07 3.90 -0.59
N MET A 97 8.54 4.02 -1.82
CA MET A 97 7.55 5.05 -2.16
C MET A 97 6.25 4.88 -1.36
N THR A 98 5.98 3.68 -0.86
CA THR A 98 4.81 3.36 -0.03
C THR A 98 5.16 3.32 1.47
N ALA A 99 6.27 2.69 1.82
CA ALA A 99 6.63 2.36 3.19
C ALA A 99 6.97 3.60 4.03
N ILE A 100 7.64 4.60 3.44
CA ILE A 100 8.09 5.80 4.14
C ILE A 100 6.90 6.71 4.45
N VAL A 101 6.60 6.90 5.73
CA VAL A 101 5.58 7.85 6.19
C VAL A 101 6.02 9.29 5.90
N GLY A 102 5.15 10.07 5.29
CA GLY A 102 5.47 11.40 4.77
C GLY A 102 6.29 11.39 3.48
N GLY A 103 6.51 10.20 2.88
CA GLY A 103 7.23 10.02 1.63
C GLY A 103 6.39 10.29 0.37
N PHE A 104 6.76 9.66 -0.74
CA PHE A 104 6.17 9.97 -2.05
C PHE A 104 4.65 9.69 -2.12
N TRP A 105 4.19 8.57 -1.60
CA TRP A 105 2.76 8.28 -1.60
C TRP A 105 1.98 9.37 -0.86
N ASP A 106 2.46 9.75 0.30
CA ASP A 106 1.87 10.80 1.12
C ASP A 106 1.97 12.19 0.43
N ALA A 107 3.00 12.44 -0.38
CA ALA A 107 3.08 13.64 -1.21
C ALA A 107 1.95 13.69 -2.25
N MET A 108 1.68 12.57 -2.94
CA MET A 108 0.57 12.47 -3.88
C MET A 108 -0.79 12.68 -3.20
N LEU A 109 -0.99 12.07 -2.04
CA LEU A 109 -2.22 12.23 -1.25
C LEU A 109 -2.38 13.64 -0.73
N GLY A 110 -1.29 14.30 -0.29
CA GLY A 110 -1.27 15.70 0.14
C GLY A 110 -1.60 16.70 -0.96
N GLU A 111 -1.45 16.32 -2.23
CA GLU A 111 -1.95 17.09 -3.37
C GLU A 111 -3.45 16.87 -3.64
N GLY A 112 -4.10 15.97 -2.89
CA GLY A 112 -5.50 15.58 -3.12
C GLY A 112 -5.67 14.60 -4.27
N ARG A 113 -4.59 14.00 -4.76
CA ARG A 113 -4.62 13.02 -5.86
C ARG A 113 -5.24 11.72 -5.40
N ARG A 114 -6.03 11.12 -6.26
CA ARG A 114 -6.52 9.74 -6.13
C ARG A 114 -5.42 8.82 -6.67
N TRP A 115 -4.48 8.49 -5.79
CA TRP A 115 -3.31 7.67 -6.09
C TRP A 115 -3.21 6.52 -5.11
N TRP A 116 -3.52 5.33 -5.59
CA TRP A 116 -3.70 4.13 -4.77
C TRP A 116 -2.49 3.23 -4.80
N ILE A 117 -2.44 2.30 -3.86
CA ILE A 117 -1.43 1.24 -3.85
C ILE A 117 -2.07 -0.12 -4.08
N THR A 118 -1.32 -0.99 -4.74
CA THR A 118 -1.62 -2.41 -4.94
C THR A 118 -0.45 -3.27 -4.49
N ALA A 119 -0.67 -4.57 -4.37
CA ALA A 119 0.37 -5.56 -4.14
C ALA A 119 0.14 -6.74 -5.07
N ASN A 120 1.22 -7.32 -5.56
CA ASN A 120 1.15 -8.51 -6.40
C ASN A 120 2.43 -9.35 -6.25
N SER A 121 2.45 -10.55 -6.81
CA SER A 121 3.62 -11.43 -6.76
C SER A 121 4.76 -10.98 -7.68
N ASP A 122 4.46 -10.24 -8.73
CA ASP A 122 5.39 -9.94 -9.86
C ASP A 122 6.11 -11.23 -10.34
N SER A 123 5.36 -12.34 -10.37
CA SER A 123 5.88 -13.67 -10.63
C SER A 123 6.27 -13.83 -12.11
N HIS A 124 7.46 -14.39 -12.38
CA HIS A 124 7.98 -14.60 -13.72
C HIS A 124 8.07 -16.10 -14.02
N ILE A 125 9.26 -16.58 -14.40
CA ILE A 125 9.53 -17.99 -14.68
C ILE A 125 10.07 -18.75 -13.46
N HIS A 126 10.34 -18.07 -12.37
CA HIS A 126 11.00 -18.60 -11.17
C HIS A 126 10.02 -19.00 -10.07
N TYR A 127 8.74 -19.11 -10.39
CA TYR A 127 7.67 -19.51 -9.46
C TYR A 127 7.47 -21.04 -9.36
N THR A 128 8.25 -21.84 -10.11
CA THR A 128 8.19 -23.29 -10.01
C THR A 128 8.70 -23.75 -8.64
N GLU A 129 8.33 -24.97 -8.23
CA GLU A 129 8.79 -25.55 -6.96
C GLU A 129 10.30 -25.41 -6.78
N GLY A 130 10.72 -24.84 -5.66
CA GLY A 130 12.12 -24.48 -5.40
C GLY A 130 12.59 -23.20 -6.11
N GLY A 131 11.69 -22.47 -6.76
CA GLY A 131 11.98 -21.18 -7.38
C GLY A 131 12.18 -20.02 -6.41
N ILE A 132 12.63 -18.88 -6.93
CA ILE A 132 12.84 -17.67 -6.13
C ILE A 132 11.59 -16.79 -6.07
N ASP A 133 10.69 -16.87 -7.05
CA ASP A 133 9.46 -16.11 -7.08
C ASP A 133 8.42 -16.69 -6.11
N PHE A 134 7.62 -15.84 -5.55
CA PHE A 134 6.38 -16.27 -4.91
C PHE A 134 5.33 -16.63 -5.96
N TRP A 135 4.52 -17.64 -5.68
CA TRP A 135 3.31 -17.89 -6.45
C TRP A 135 2.34 -16.72 -6.37
N PRO A 136 1.57 -16.46 -7.44
CA PRO A 136 0.50 -15.47 -7.36
C PRO A 136 -0.43 -15.75 -6.17
N GLY A 137 -0.59 -14.75 -5.29
CA GLY A 137 -1.38 -14.88 -4.08
C GLY A 137 -0.71 -15.61 -2.91
N GLU A 138 0.58 -15.96 -3.01
CA GLU A 138 1.32 -16.58 -1.93
C GLU A 138 1.74 -15.57 -0.86
N TYR A 139 2.43 -14.49 -1.24
CA TYR A 139 3.04 -13.55 -0.30
C TYR A 139 2.32 -12.21 -0.27
N SER A 140 2.32 -11.46 -1.37
CA SER A 140 1.71 -10.14 -1.46
C SER A 140 0.38 -10.17 -2.20
N LYS A 141 -0.63 -9.53 -1.63
CA LYS A 141 -2.02 -9.56 -2.11
C LYS A 141 -2.67 -8.20 -2.06
N THR A 142 -3.48 -7.92 -3.09
CA THR A 142 -4.45 -6.82 -3.06
C THR A 142 -5.84 -7.39 -2.80
N PHE A 143 -6.46 -6.95 -1.73
CA PHE A 143 -7.87 -7.20 -1.45
C PHE A 143 -8.70 -6.06 -2.02
N VAL A 144 -9.67 -6.39 -2.87
CA VAL A 144 -10.53 -5.40 -3.54
C VAL A 144 -11.96 -5.59 -3.05
N HIS A 145 -12.55 -4.56 -2.48
CA HIS A 145 -13.94 -4.56 -2.06
C HIS A 145 -14.84 -4.24 -3.25
N ALA A 146 -15.33 -5.24 -3.94
CA ALA A 146 -16.01 -5.13 -5.23
C ALA A 146 -17.08 -6.19 -5.42
N GLU A 147 -18.01 -5.92 -6.34
CA GLU A 147 -18.80 -6.98 -6.94
C GLU A 147 -17.89 -7.92 -7.73
N LYS A 148 -18.17 -9.23 -7.72
CA LYS A 148 -17.36 -10.25 -8.41
C LYS A 148 -17.60 -10.24 -9.93
N THR A 149 -17.42 -9.09 -10.55
CA THR A 149 -17.47 -8.85 -11.99
C THR A 149 -16.22 -8.11 -12.44
N HIS A 150 -15.83 -8.20 -13.70
CA HIS A 150 -14.69 -7.45 -14.22
C HIS A 150 -14.89 -5.93 -14.03
N ASP A 151 -16.07 -5.42 -14.35
CA ASP A 151 -16.37 -4.00 -14.25
C ASP A 151 -16.38 -3.55 -12.78
N GLY A 152 -16.99 -4.33 -11.88
CA GLY A 152 -17.00 -4.06 -10.45
C GLY A 152 -15.60 -3.99 -9.85
N ILE A 153 -14.70 -4.90 -10.25
CA ILE A 153 -13.29 -4.88 -9.81
C ILE A 153 -12.59 -3.63 -10.32
N LEU A 154 -12.69 -3.32 -11.62
CA LEU A 154 -12.04 -2.14 -12.22
C LEU A 154 -12.57 -0.84 -11.60
N GLU A 155 -13.86 -0.75 -11.34
CA GLU A 155 -14.48 0.40 -10.67
C GLU A 155 -13.95 0.56 -9.24
N SER A 156 -13.89 -0.53 -8.47
CA SER A 156 -13.37 -0.50 -7.11
C SER A 156 -11.89 -0.15 -7.04
N MET A 157 -11.09 -0.62 -7.99
CA MET A 157 -9.69 -0.22 -8.11
C MET A 157 -9.55 1.28 -8.42
N ARG A 158 -10.37 1.84 -9.32
CA ARG A 158 -10.40 3.29 -9.58
C ARG A 158 -10.80 4.09 -8.37
N ALA A 159 -11.72 3.57 -7.59
CA ALA A 159 -12.21 4.22 -6.38
C ALA A 159 -11.28 4.04 -5.17
N GLY A 160 -10.24 3.21 -5.26
CA GLY A 160 -9.33 2.95 -4.15
C GLY A 160 -9.91 2.06 -3.04
N ARG A 161 -10.99 1.34 -3.31
CA ARG A 161 -11.61 0.42 -2.34
C ARG A 161 -10.79 -0.86 -2.19
N MET A 162 -9.57 -0.70 -1.69
CA MET A 162 -8.58 -1.77 -1.61
C MET A 162 -7.70 -1.59 -0.37
N PHE A 163 -7.20 -2.71 0.12
CA PHE A 163 -6.05 -2.76 1.01
C PHE A 163 -5.04 -3.80 0.50
N VAL A 164 -3.81 -3.70 0.96
CA VAL A 164 -2.70 -4.55 0.53
C VAL A 164 -2.04 -5.20 1.74
N VAL A 165 -1.60 -6.45 1.58
CA VAL A 165 -1.05 -7.23 2.68
C VAL A 165 0.10 -8.11 2.20
N THR A 166 1.09 -8.34 3.06
CA THR A 166 2.10 -9.38 2.89
C THR A 166 1.85 -10.52 3.87
N GLY A 167 2.12 -11.76 3.43
CA GLY A 167 2.17 -12.96 4.25
C GLY A 167 0.88 -13.34 4.99
N ASP A 168 -0.28 -12.94 4.46
CA ASP A 168 -1.58 -13.18 5.08
C ASP A 168 -1.71 -12.65 6.52
N LEU A 169 -1.03 -11.54 6.82
CA LEU A 169 -1.10 -10.91 8.14
C LEU A 169 -2.54 -10.59 8.56
N ILE A 170 -3.37 -10.18 7.61
CA ILE A 170 -4.82 -10.02 7.78
C ILE A 170 -5.54 -10.52 6.53
N THR A 171 -6.79 -10.97 6.69
CA THR A 171 -7.62 -11.46 5.58
C THR A 171 -8.86 -10.63 5.30
N ALA A 172 -9.23 -9.74 6.22
CA ALA A 172 -10.26 -8.73 5.99
C ALA A 172 -9.91 -7.45 6.75
N LEU A 173 -10.31 -6.34 6.17
CA LEU A 173 -10.20 -5.01 6.78
C LEU A 173 -11.38 -4.18 6.28
N ASP A 174 -12.13 -3.60 7.19
CA ASP A 174 -13.14 -2.57 6.90
C ASP A 174 -12.84 -1.32 7.71
N VAL A 175 -13.03 -0.17 7.09
CA VAL A 175 -12.78 1.13 7.70
C VAL A 175 -13.99 2.02 7.49
N THR A 176 -14.49 2.57 8.57
CA THR A 176 -15.58 3.56 8.54
C THR A 176 -15.16 4.80 9.29
N LEU A 177 -15.15 5.94 8.60
CA LEU A 177 -14.98 7.27 9.21
C LEU A 177 -16.32 8.00 9.18
N SER A 178 -16.77 8.47 10.35
CA SER A 178 -18.10 9.10 10.51
C SER A 178 -18.03 10.39 11.33
N ASP A 179 -18.82 11.40 10.95
CA ASP A 179 -19.09 12.59 11.76
C ASP A 179 -20.40 12.51 12.56
N GLY A 180 -20.99 11.31 12.61
CA GLY A 180 -22.29 11.05 13.24
C GLY A 180 -23.49 11.32 12.35
N VAL A 181 -23.30 11.89 11.16
CA VAL A 181 -24.34 12.13 10.14
C VAL A 181 -24.03 11.35 8.86
N THR A 182 -22.81 11.44 8.42
CA THR A 182 -22.31 10.77 7.20
C THR A 182 -21.19 9.80 7.58
N SER A 183 -21.13 8.67 6.91
CA SER A 183 -20.06 7.68 7.05
C SER A 183 -19.49 7.36 5.68
N VAL A 184 -18.16 7.19 5.62
CA VAL A 184 -17.40 6.90 4.40
C VAL A 184 -16.35 5.83 4.66
N GLY A 185 -15.93 5.14 3.60
CA GLY A 185 -14.88 4.12 3.61
C GLY A 185 -13.69 4.51 2.73
N TRP A 186 -12.88 3.51 2.36
CA TRP A 186 -11.68 3.71 1.52
C TRP A 186 -11.99 4.39 0.20
N GLY A 187 -11.08 5.28 -0.22
CA GLY A 187 -11.16 6.02 -1.46
C GLY A 187 -12.19 7.14 -1.45
N GLU A 188 -13.05 7.19 -0.45
CA GLU A 188 -14.13 8.16 -0.33
C GLU A 188 -13.68 9.44 0.40
N THR A 189 -14.56 10.44 0.39
CA THR A 189 -14.32 11.74 1.05
C THR A 189 -15.43 12.04 2.03
N LEU A 190 -15.10 12.18 3.30
CA LEU A 190 -16.00 12.72 4.30
C LEU A 190 -16.01 14.25 4.20
N LYS A 191 -17.17 14.82 3.85
CA LYS A 191 -17.38 16.28 3.89
C LYS A 191 -18.00 16.65 5.22
N THR A 192 -17.28 17.47 5.99
CA THR A 192 -17.68 17.82 7.35
C THR A 192 -17.22 19.22 7.73
N LYS A 193 -17.67 19.75 8.86
CA LYS A 193 -17.31 21.09 9.33
C LYS A 193 -16.01 21.06 10.13
N LEU A 194 -15.29 22.18 10.10
CA LEU A 194 -14.15 22.40 10.96
C LEU A 194 -14.52 22.15 12.45
N GLY A 195 -13.68 21.39 13.14
CA GLY A 195 -13.88 21.03 14.55
C GLY A 195 -14.88 19.92 14.81
N SER A 196 -15.48 19.31 13.77
CA SER A 196 -16.36 18.15 13.93
C SER A 196 -15.62 17.00 14.61
N LYS A 197 -16.30 16.33 15.54
CA LYS A 197 -15.82 15.07 16.10
C LYS A 197 -16.06 13.96 15.10
N LEU A 198 -15.02 13.16 14.87
CA LEU A 198 -15.05 12.02 13.96
C LEU A 198 -14.83 10.74 14.74
N THR A 199 -15.61 9.72 14.43
CA THR A 199 -15.39 8.37 14.93
C THR A 199 -14.82 7.52 13.80
N LEU A 200 -13.66 6.93 14.04
CA LEU A 200 -13.05 5.92 13.18
C LEU A 200 -13.35 4.55 13.76
N GLU A 201 -13.95 3.68 12.95
CA GLU A 201 -14.11 2.26 13.25
C GLU A 201 -13.28 1.44 12.27
N ILE A 202 -12.51 0.49 12.80
CA ILE A 202 -11.67 -0.43 12.03
C ILE A 202 -12.09 -1.84 12.43
N ALA A 203 -12.65 -2.59 11.50
CA ALA A 203 -12.89 -4.02 11.67
C ALA A 203 -11.81 -4.80 10.91
N VAL A 204 -11.10 -5.68 11.59
CA VAL A 204 -10.00 -6.45 11.03
C VAL A 204 -10.12 -7.93 11.36
N THR A 205 -9.79 -8.79 10.39
CA THR A 205 -9.67 -10.24 10.61
C THR A 205 -8.20 -10.64 10.53
N ASP A 206 -7.67 -11.06 11.67
CA ASP A 206 -6.37 -11.69 11.86
C ASP A 206 -6.60 -13.22 11.77
N PRO A 207 -6.16 -13.91 10.71
CA PRO A 207 -6.52 -15.30 10.49
C PRO A 207 -5.88 -16.23 11.51
N GLU A 208 -6.59 -17.30 11.87
CA GLU A 208 -6.05 -18.37 12.72
C GLU A 208 -5.25 -19.42 11.93
N GLU A 209 -5.43 -19.44 10.60
CA GLU A 209 -4.73 -20.35 9.71
C GLU A 209 -3.27 -19.94 9.49
N THR A 210 -2.46 -20.92 9.10
CA THR A 210 -1.08 -20.65 8.70
C THR A 210 -1.02 -20.09 7.28
N ASN A 211 -0.10 -19.15 7.06
CA ASN A 211 0.22 -18.63 5.73
C ASN A 211 1.01 -19.65 4.89
N ALA A 212 1.39 -19.29 3.67
CA ALA A 212 2.13 -20.16 2.77
C ALA A 212 3.53 -20.58 3.29
N ALA A 213 4.10 -19.85 4.26
CA ALA A 213 5.32 -20.27 4.96
C ALA A 213 5.07 -21.23 6.12
N GLY A 214 3.82 -21.65 6.36
CA GLY A 214 3.43 -22.52 7.47
C GLY A 214 3.47 -21.80 8.83
N ARG A 215 3.40 -20.48 8.86
CA ARG A 215 3.39 -19.65 10.07
C ARG A 215 2.03 -18.99 10.24
N ASN A 216 1.65 -18.75 11.48
CA ASN A 216 0.50 -17.92 11.84
C ASN A 216 1.03 -16.58 12.40
N PRO A 217 1.19 -15.53 11.54
CA PRO A 217 1.59 -14.22 12.02
C PRO A 217 0.43 -13.58 12.78
N LEU A 218 0.70 -13.04 13.96
CA LEU A 218 -0.30 -12.32 14.75
C LEU A 218 -0.18 -10.82 14.47
N LEU A 219 -1.28 -10.18 14.13
CA LEU A 219 -1.34 -8.73 14.03
C LEU A 219 -1.05 -8.11 15.40
N ASN A 220 0.08 -7.42 15.53
CA ASN A 220 0.56 -6.87 16.81
C ASN A 220 0.11 -5.41 17.01
N ARG A 221 0.02 -4.63 15.93
CA ARG A 221 -0.30 -3.21 16.01
C ARG A 221 -0.97 -2.70 14.73
N ILE A 222 -1.83 -1.70 14.90
CA ILE A 222 -2.33 -0.85 13.81
C ILE A 222 -1.92 0.59 14.09
N ASP A 223 -1.32 1.25 13.10
CA ASP A 223 -0.95 2.66 13.11
C ASP A 223 -1.96 3.45 12.26
N LEU A 224 -2.50 4.53 12.84
CA LEU A 224 -3.27 5.55 12.13
C LEU A 224 -2.33 6.64 11.65
N ILE A 225 -2.32 6.88 10.35
CA ILE A 225 -1.48 7.88 9.68
C ILE A 225 -2.39 8.96 9.10
N MET A 226 -2.08 10.22 9.37
CA MET A 226 -2.81 11.36 8.83
C MET A 226 -1.86 12.37 8.20
N GLY A 227 -2.36 13.09 7.18
CA GLY A 227 -1.65 14.19 6.54
C GLY A 227 -2.63 15.24 6.00
N ALA A 228 -2.19 16.48 5.88
CA ALA A 228 -2.98 17.54 5.28
C ALA A 228 -3.00 17.43 3.75
N VAL A 229 -4.14 17.83 3.16
CA VAL A 229 -4.28 18.07 1.72
C VAL A 229 -4.09 19.56 1.48
N THR A 230 -2.96 19.91 0.87
CA THR A 230 -2.56 21.31 0.59
C THR A 230 -2.65 21.69 -0.88
N GLY A 231 -3.00 20.73 -1.74
CA GLY A 231 -3.08 20.91 -3.18
C GLY A 231 -1.76 20.66 -3.92
N PRO A 232 -1.77 20.82 -5.25
CA PRO A 232 -0.63 20.54 -6.11
C PRO A 232 0.63 21.31 -5.71
N GLN A 233 1.78 20.64 -5.79
CA GLN A 233 3.08 21.22 -5.48
C GLN A 233 3.73 21.85 -6.72
N GLU A 234 4.36 23.01 -6.55
CA GLU A 234 5.15 23.65 -7.63
C GLU A 234 6.35 22.79 -8.03
N ASN A 235 7.03 22.19 -7.06
CA ASN A 235 8.12 21.26 -7.32
C ASN A 235 7.56 19.86 -7.58
N VAL A 236 7.44 19.50 -8.84
CA VAL A 236 6.90 18.20 -9.28
C VAL A 236 7.80 16.99 -8.90
N ASP A 237 9.04 17.22 -8.52
CA ASP A 237 9.97 16.19 -8.05
C ASP A 237 9.89 15.99 -6.52
N LEU A 238 9.10 16.80 -5.81
CA LEU A 238 8.93 16.68 -4.36
C LEU A 238 8.32 15.31 -4.02
N ALA A 239 9.01 14.58 -3.15
CA ALA A 239 8.62 13.24 -2.72
C ALA A 239 8.32 13.19 -1.21
N GLN A 240 7.82 14.29 -0.66
CA GLN A 240 7.55 14.38 0.78
C GLN A 240 6.29 15.21 1.04
N ASN A 241 5.52 14.76 2.04
CA ASN A 241 4.49 15.56 2.69
C ASN A 241 4.86 15.71 4.18
N PRO A 242 5.46 16.83 4.57
CA PRO A 242 5.95 17.02 5.93
C PRO A 242 4.83 17.14 6.99
N THR A 243 3.58 17.24 6.55
CA THR A 243 2.41 17.27 7.46
C THR A 243 1.97 15.87 7.88
N THR A 244 2.50 14.82 7.21
CA THR A 244 2.10 13.44 7.46
C THR A 244 2.85 12.84 8.63
N GLY A 245 2.13 12.17 9.50
CA GLY A 245 2.69 11.45 10.63
C GLY A 245 1.76 10.37 11.15
N VAL A 246 2.32 9.49 11.97
CA VAL A 246 1.54 8.54 12.75
C VAL A 246 0.92 9.30 13.93
N VAL A 247 -0.41 9.39 13.95
CA VAL A 247 -1.15 10.12 14.99
C VAL A 247 -1.59 9.22 16.14
N GLU A 248 -1.71 7.93 15.87
CA GLU A 248 -2.07 6.94 16.89
C GLU A 248 -1.45 5.58 16.55
N ARG A 249 -1.06 4.83 17.58
CA ARG A 249 -0.63 3.44 17.49
C ARG A 249 -1.47 2.61 18.45
N VAL A 250 -2.27 1.71 17.91
CA VAL A 250 -3.13 0.84 18.70
C VAL A 250 -2.48 -0.53 18.75
N SER A 251 -2.05 -0.95 19.95
CA SER A 251 -1.47 -2.27 20.14
C SER A 251 -2.56 -3.35 20.28
N ARG A 252 -2.18 -4.60 20.06
CA ARG A 252 -3.10 -5.75 20.09
C ARG A 252 -3.92 -5.84 21.39
N GLU A 253 -3.34 -5.45 22.51
CA GLU A 253 -4.02 -5.49 23.82
C GLU A 253 -5.24 -4.58 23.89
N ALA A 254 -5.32 -3.57 23.01
CA ALA A 254 -6.45 -2.66 22.92
C ALA A 254 -7.50 -3.07 21.86
N PHE A 255 -7.29 -4.20 21.17
CA PHE A 255 -8.27 -4.69 20.20
C PHE A 255 -9.47 -5.30 20.91
N GLU A 256 -10.68 -4.89 20.53
CA GLU A 256 -11.92 -5.44 21.06
C GLU A 256 -12.39 -6.60 20.17
N GLY A 257 -12.49 -7.81 20.68
CA GLY A 257 -12.96 -8.96 19.89
C GLY A 257 -12.39 -10.28 20.34
N VAL A 258 -12.72 -11.32 19.59
CA VAL A 258 -12.31 -12.72 19.83
C VAL A 258 -12.16 -13.46 18.51
N ASP A 259 -11.49 -14.59 18.53
CA ASP A 259 -11.41 -15.55 17.41
C ASP A 259 -10.94 -14.89 16.09
N GLY A 260 -9.91 -14.04 16.19
CA GLY A 260 -9.32 -13.37 15.03
C GLY A 260 -10.14 -12.21 14.47
N GLN A 261 -11.31 -11.92 15.00
CA GLN A 261 -12.13 -10.79 14.57
C GLN A 261 -12.08 -9.67 15.60
N TYR A 262 -11.54 -8.52 15.20
CA TYR A 262 -11.28 -7.40 16.09
C TYR A 262 -11.93 -6.12 15.57
N LEU A 263 -12.38 -5.30 16.51
CA LEU A 263 -12.88 -3.96 16.29
C LEU A 263 -12.01 -2.98 17.08
N ILE A 264 -11.57 -1.92 16.41
CA ILE A 264 -10.81 -0.83 16.99
C ILE A 264 -11.60 0.46 16.75
N ARG A 265 -11.66 1.32 17.76
CA ARG A 265 -12.31 2.63 17.67
C ARG A 265 -11.36 3.72 18.11
N SER A 266 -11.36 4.80 17.34
CA SER A 266 -10.59 6.00 17.63
C SER A 266 -11.44 7.25 17.41
N GLU A 267 -11.20 8.27 18.21
CA GLU A 267 -11.84 9.57 18.12
C GLU A 267 -10.87 10.59 17.54
N LEU A 268 -11.29 11.28 16.49
CA LEU A 268 -10.50 12.29 15.80
C LEU A 268 -11.25 13.63 15.79
N THR A 269 -10.59 14.68 15.32
CA THR A 269 -11.20 15.97 15.05
C THR A 269 -10.86 16.42 13.63
N ALA A 270 -11.83 16.95 12.92
CA ALA A 270 -11.65 17.49 11.57
C ALA A 270 -11.05 18.91 11.65
N ASP A 271 -9.73 19.02 11.72
CA ASP A 271 -9.03 20.30 11.89
C ASP A 271 -8.50 20.91 10.59
N VAL A 272 -8.31 20.05 9.54
CA VAL A 272 -7.78 20.46 8.23
C VAL A 272 -8.39 19.61 7.13
N ASN A 273 -8.36 20.09 5.89
CA ASN A 273 -8.50 19.22 4.73
C ASN A 273 -7.36 18.20 4.75
N GLY A 274 -7.68 16.91 4.69
CA GLY A 274 -6.65 15.91 4.90
C GLY A 274 -7.04 14.54 4.38
N TYR A 275 -6.20 13.59 4.72
CA TYR A 275 -6.46 12.17 4.51
C TYR A 275 -6.00 11.38 5.73
N MET A 276 -6.58 10.21 5.89
CA MET A 276 -6.13 9.20 6.83
C MET A 276 -5.92 7.87 6.12
N ARG A 277 -4.96 7.09 6.56
CA ARG A 277 -4.72 5.72 6.11
C ARG A 277 -4.19 4.88 7.26
N LEU A 278 -4.29 3.57 7.11
CA LEU A 278 -3.83 2.62 8.11
C LEU A 278 -2.64 1.83 7.60
N ARG A 279 -1.81 1.38 8.52
CA ARG A 279 -0.90 0.28 8.34
C ARG A 279 -0.89 -0.58 9.61
N GLY A 280 -0.48 -1.82 9.51
CA GLY A 280 -0.27 -2.67 10.68
C GLY A 280 0.81 -3.68 10.43
N THR A 281 1.32 -4.29 11.51
CA THR A 281 2.45 -5.22 11.47
C THR A 281 2.32 -6.31 12.53
N ASN A 282 3.02 -7.42 12.32
CA ASN A 282 3.20 -8.49 13.31
C ASN A 282 4.41 -8.27 14.22
N THR A 283 5.17 -7.17 14.06
CA THR A 283 6.39 -6.90 14.82
C THR A 283 6.23 -5.73 15.79
N ASP A 284 7.24 -5.53 16.63
CA ASP A 284 7.34 -4.38 17.53
C ASP A 284 8.00 -3.15 16.86
N SER A 285 8.54 -3.31 15.64
CA SER A 285 9.18 -2.23 14.89
C SER A 285 8.20 -1.10 14.63
N LEU A 286 8.58 0.13 14.99
CA LEU A 286 7.71 1.30 14.84
C LEU A 286 7.56 1.73 13.38
N GLU A 287 8.56 1.48 12.56
CA GLU A 287 8.60 1.76 11.12
C GLU A 287 9.13 0.52 10.40
N PRO A 288 8.71 0.26 9.15
CA PRO A 288 9.37 -0.76 8.34
C PRO A 288 10.80 -0.31 8.04
N GLU A 289 11.75 -1.17 8.32
CA GLU A 289 13.17 -0.93 8.01
C GLU A 289 13.50 -1.45 6.62
N LYS A 290 14.63 -1.00 6.10
CA LYS A 290 15.18 -1.50 4.83
C LYS A 290 15.56 -2.96 4.99
N ASP A 291 14.98 -3.83 4.17
CA ASP A 291 15.20 -5.26 4.22
C ASP A 291 16.65 -5.61 3.85
N PRO A 292 17.43 -6.23 4.74
CA PRO A 292 18.80 -6.61 4.40
C PRO A 292 18.83 -7.84 3.48
N LEU A 293 19.88 -7.93 2.67
CA LEU A 293 20.09 -9.10 1.82
C LEU A 293 20.19 -10.37 2.68
N GLY A 294 19.38 -11.35 2.37
CA GLY A 294 19.28 -12.63 3.09
C GLY A 294 18.27 -12.64 4.22
N GLU A 295 17.47 -11.60 4.33
CA GLU A 295 16.31 -11.60 5.22
C GLU A 295 15.27 -12.65 4.81
N ASP A 296 14.58 -13.15 5.80
CA ASP A 296 13.38 -13.95 5.61
C ASP A 296 12.18 -13.02 5.43
N PRO A 297 11.58 -12.91 4.21
CA PRO A 297 10.49 -11.97 3.95
C PRO A 297 9.21 -12.24 4.76
N TRP A 298 9.15 -13.38 5.46
CA TRP A 298 8.04 -13.75 6.34
C TRP A 298 8.25 -13.31 7.80
N SER A 299 9.34 -12.62 8.11
CA SER A 299 9.67 -12.22 9.49
C SER A 299 8.96 -10.96 9.92
N ASP A 300 8.85 -9.97 9.03
CA ASP A 300 8.23 -8.68 9.29
C ASP A 300 7.15 -8.38 8.24
N LEU A 301 5.94 -8.73 8.57
CA LEU A 301 4.79 -8.59 7.69
C LEU A 301 4.05 -7.29 7.97
N TRP A 302 3.56 -6.67 6.90
CA TRP A 302 2.82 -5.43 6.97
C TRP A 302 1.54 -5.49 6.14
N PHE A 303 0.57 -4.67 6.50
CA PHE A 303 -0.54 -4.29 5.64
C PHE A 303 -0.67 -2.78 5.56
N TYR A 304 -1.27 -2.28 4.49
CA TYR A 304 -1.62 -0.87 4.29
C TYR A 304 -3.01 -0.76 3.70
N SER A 305 -3.82 0.18 4.22
CA SER A 305 -5.08 0.56 3.56
C SER A 305 -4.85 1.70 2.58
N ASN A 306 -5.65 1.78 1.52
CA ASN A 306 -5.82 3.02 0.80
C ASN A 306 -6.52 4.06 1.69
N PRO A 307 -6.39 5.37 1.41
CA PRO A 307 -6.85 6.42 2.31
C PRO A 307 -8.36 6.67 2.27
N VAL A 308 -8.86 7.27 3.34
CA VAL A 308 -10.09 8.05 3.40
C VAL A 308 -9.71 9.53 3.41
N PHE A 309 -10.43 10.38 2.66
CA PHE A 309 -10.18 11.82 2.62
C PHE A 309 -11.19 12.58 3.50
N ILE A 310 -10.75 13.72 4.00
CA ILE A 310 -11.56 14.65 4.80
C ILE A 310 -11.55 16.01 4.08
N GLU A 311 -12.73 16.52 3.76
CA GLU A 311 -12.93 17.84 3.15
C GLU A 311 -13.75 18.71 4.08
N LEU A 312 -13.18 19.83 4.50
CA LEU A 312 -13.88 20.81 5.34
C LEU A 312 -14.82 21.64 4.46
N ILE A 313 -16.08 21.71 4.90
CA ILE A 313 -17.12 22.53 4.30
C ILE A 313 -17.58 23.62 5.27
N ASP A 314 -18.18 24.68 4.74
CA ASP A 314 -18.72 25.81 5.50
C ASP A 314 -19.89 25.47 6.43
#